data_e1f16ad771af7fdcee42d498673e11ed
#
_entry.id   e1f16ad771af7fdcee42d498673e11ed
#
_cell.length_a   1.000
_cell.length_b   1.000
_cell.length_c   1.000
_cell.angle_alpha   90.00
_cell.angle_beta   90.00
_cell.angle_gamma   90.00
#
_symmetry.space_group_name_H-M   'P 1'
#
loop_
_entity.id
_entity.type
_entity.pdbx_description
1 polymer ?
#
loop_
_entity_poly.entity_id
_entity_poly.type
_entity_poly.pdbx_seq_one_letter_code
_entity_poly.pdbx_strand_id
1 'polypeptide(L)'
;LASSTILSGMDGAARELGFDLDAAFLRHGIDPVTARTPNGFISRQCFRNCLESLAQELNCPHLALVVARHPAAVVSSALHQYIRASATLRQALGQGYVYLCNLNGTLWRLQPDGSDVKLIRTVPRGEDGKSPQMQALSVARHFRLLQDILGESWTPQSVSFTFEPARGIRQHFTRFFQAPVYYAQEYDGLRLTGDEMDRPIATHDPELLAILQQYLASRPQQTPDNLTGRVSTLIRQHLGEGDCRATTVASQLGLHSKSLQRALRRENTSFRALLQEARLDIAAHHLSTSSIELARLADMLGYSCASALSRAFKQRHGVSPRHWRSEPGQAPTEGGG
;
A
#
# COMPACT_ATOMS: atom_id res chain seq x y z
N LEU A 1 6.51 -3.00 3.43
CA LEU A 1 6.85 -2.16 2.28
C LEU A 1 5.59 -1.67 1.59
N ALA A 2 5.66 -0.51 0.94
CA ALA A 2 4.61 0.02 0.10
C ALA A 2 5.21 0.49 -1.23
N SER A 3 4.41 0.50 -2.29
CA SER A 3 4.81 1.12 -3.55
C SER A 3 5.15 2.60 -3.33
N SER A 4 6.15 3.11 -4.06
CA SER A 4 6.51 4.54 -4.06
C SER A 4 5.33 5.45 -4.42
N THR A 5 4.29 4.91 -5.05
CA THR A 5 3.04 5.65 -5.33
C THR A 5 2.37 6.19 -4.06
N ILE A 6 2.68 5.62 -2.87
CA ILE A 6 2.18 6.16 -1.60
C ILE A 6 2.71 7.58 -1.31
N LEU A 7 3.80 8.00 -1.96
CA LEU A 7 4.39 9.33 -1.86
C LEU A 7 3.74 10.37 -2.80
N SER A 8 2.86 9.93 -3.70
CA SER A 8 2.21 10.82 -4.68
C SER A 8 1.58 12.02 -3.98
N GLY A 9 1.77 13.22 -4.54
CA GLY A 9 1.31 14.48 -3.98
C GLY A 9 2.28 15.17 -3.02
N MET A 10 3.32 14.47 -2.53
CA MET A 10 4.30 15.08 -1.61
C MET A 10 5.11 16.21 -2.27
N ASP A 11 5.52 16.04 -3.55
CA ASP A 11 6.21 17.13 -4.29
C ASP A 11 5.32 18.37 -4.45
N GLY A 12 4.02 18.19 -4.63
CA GLY A 12 3.05 19.29 -4.69
C GLY A 12 2.92 19.98 -3.33
N ALA A 13 2.78 19.22 -2.27
CA ALA A 13 2.71 19.75 -0.90
C ALA A 13 4.01 20.47 -0.50
N ALA A 14 5.17 19.93 -0.89
CA ALA A 14 6.46 20.54 -0.61
C ALA A 14 6.58 21.92 -1.27
N ARG A 15 6.15 22.06 -2.52
CA ARG A 15 6.12 23.36 -3.23
C ARG A 15 5.13 24.34 -2.62
N GLU A 16 3.95 23.85 -2.21
CA GLU A 16 2.91 24.69 -1.60
C GLU A 16 3.33 25.22 -0.23
N LEU A 17 3.96 24.38 0.59
CA LEU A 17 4.34 24.70 1.97
C LEU A 17 5.80 25.19 2.11
N GLY A 18 6.59 25.16 1.04
CA GLY A 18 7.94 25.71 1.00
C GLY A 18 8.98 24.92 1.79
N PHE A 19 8.94 23.58 1.76
CA PHE A 19 9.93 22.74 2.46
C PHE A 19 10.73 21.85 1.49
N ASP A 20 11.94 21.46 1.93
CA ASP A 20 12.82 20.55 1.19
C ASP A 20 12.39 19.09 1.44
N LEU A 21 11.72 18.50 0.43
CA LEU A 21 11.22 17.15 0.49
C LEU A 21 12.33 16.10 0.51
N ASP A 22 13.42 16.32 -0.21
CA ASP A 22 14.52 15.37 -0.27
C ASP A 22 15.24 15.29 1.06
N ALA A 23 15.51 16.43 1.68
CA ALA A 23 16.04 16.49 3.04
C ALA A 23 15.10 15.80 4.05
N ALA A 24 13.78 16.00 3.94
CA ALA A 24 12.81 15.33 4.79
C ALA A 24 12.83 13.81 4.59
N PHE A 25 12.87 13.34 3.36
CA PHE A 25 12.96 11.91 3.04
C PHE A 25 14.21 11.28 3.62
N LEU A 26 15.37 11.89 3.41
CA LEU A 26 16.66 11.38 3.93
C LEU A 26 16.67 11.28 5.44
N ARG A 27 16.15 12.29 6.17
CA ARG A 27 16.04 12.25 7.64
C ARG A 27 15.24 11.05 8.15
N HIS A 28 14.23 10.64 7.39
CA HIS A 28 13.37 9.52 7.75
C HIS A 28 13.71 8.20 7.06
N GLY A 29 14.87 8.11 6.42
CA GLY A 29 15.34 6.87 5.82
C GLY A 29 14.67 6.50 4.52
N ILE A 30 14.08 7.45 3.81
CA ILE A 30 13.54 7.30 2.46
C ILE A 30 14.59 7.82 1.49
N ASP A 31 15.02 6.98 0.54
CA ASP A 31 15.90 7.43 -0.53
C ASP A 31 15.09 8.21 -1.58
N PRO A 32 15.44 9.49 -1.88
CA PRO A 32 14.69 10.31 -2.84
C PRO A 32 14.65 9.74 -4.26
N VAL A 33 15.69 9.01 -4.67
CA VAL A 33 15.74 8.36 -5.99
C VAL A 33 14.72 7.22 -6.05
N THR A 34 14.73 6.36 -5.04
CA THR A 34 13.73 5.26 -4.92
C THR A 34 12.31 5.81 -4.80
N ALA A 35 12.14 6.92 -4.08
CA ALA A 35 10.85 7.59 -3.90
C ALA A 35 10.22 8.02 -5.23
N ARG A 36 11.02 8.41 -6.21
CA ARG A 36 10.60 8.86 -7.55
C ARG A 36 10.67 7.78 -8.62
N THR A 37 11.23 6.61 -8.30
CA THR A 37 11.31 5.50 -9.25
C THR A 37 9.94 4.85 -9.41
N PRO A 38 9.41 4.69 -10.65
CA PRO A 38 8.18 3.96 -10.90
C PRO A 38 8.27 2.52 -10.35
N ASN A 39 7.26 2.10 -9.61
CA ASN A 39 7.20 0.80 -8.92
C ASN A 39 8.32 0.58 -7.88
N GLY A 40 9.00 1.61 -7.42
CA GLY A 40 9.90 1.56 -6.26
C GLY A 40 9.13 1.10 -5.00
N PHE A 41 9.85 0.54 -4.03
CA PHE A 41 9.27 0.17 -2.74
C PHE A 41 9.94 0.97 -1.63
N ILE A 42 9.14 1.48 -0.72
CA ILE A 42 9.58 2.21 0.45
C ILE A 42 9.03 1.58 1.74
N SER A 43 9.66 1.87 2.86
CA SER A 43 9.13 1.51 4.16
C SER A 43 7.92 2.37 4.50
N ARG A 44 6.75 1.75 4.73
CA ARG A 44 5.54 2.46 5.21
C ARG A 44 5.80 3.15 6.54
N GLN A 45 6.57 2.51 7.42
CA GLN A 45 6.95 3.07 8.71
C GLN A 45 7.77 4.35 8.53
N CYS A 46 8.77 4.36 7.64
CA CYS A 46 9.55 5.54 7.32
C CYS A 46 8.66 6.67 6.78
N PHE A 47 7.75 6.35 5.87
CA PHE A 47 6.82 7.35 5.32
C PHE A 47 5.85 7.87 6.39
N ARG A 48 5.30 6.99 7.23
CA ARG A 48 4.46 7.40 8.36
C ARG A 48 5.18 8.38 9.27
N ASN A 49 6.40 8.03 9.69
CA ASN A 49 7.22 8.88 10.56
C ASN A 49 7.54 10.23 9.89
N CYS A 50 7.86 10.21 8.60
CA CYS A 50 8.11 11.42 7.81
C CYS A 50 6.86 12.33 7.78
N LEU A 51 5.70 11.77 7.49
CA LEU A 51 4.46 12.54 7.37
C LEU A 51 4.02 13.14 8.71
N GLU A 52 4.11 12.37 9.81
CA GLU A 52 3.79 12.88 11.15
C GLU A 52 4.79 13.95 11.61
N SER A 53 6.11 13.76 11.38
CA SER A 53 7.14 14.74 11.71
C SER A 53 6.95 16.03 10.91
N LEU A 54 6.74 15.95 9.61
CA LEU A 54 6.48 17.12 8.77
C LEU A 54 5.23 17.88 9.19
N ALA A 55 4.16 17.19 9.59
CA ALA A 55 2.95 17.85 10.08
C ALA A 55 3.22 18.69 11.34
N GLN A 56 4.12 18.22 12.22
CA GLN A 56 4.56 18.95 13.42
C GLN A 56 5.53 20.08 13.06
N GLU A 57 6.58 19.80 12.30
CA GLU A 57 7.62 20.77 11.91
C GLU A 57 7.04 21.98 11.17
N LEU A 58 6.08 21.74 10.27
CA LEU A 58 5.42 22.77 9.48
C LEU A 58 4.23 23.41 10.21
N ASN A 59 3.95 23.00 11.44
CA ASN A 59 2.73 23.40 12.14
C ASN A 59 1.46 23.25 11.27
N CYS A 60 1.41 22.17 10.49
CA CYS A 60 0.35 21.84 9.53
C CYS A 60 -0.32 20.52 9.89
N PRO A 61 -1.13 20.47 10.96
CA PRO A 61 -1.75 19.21 11.43
C PRO A 61 -2.76 18.61 10.46
N HIS A 62 -3.07 19.26 9.36
CA HIS A 62 -3.87 18.76 8.24
C HIS A 62 -3.03 18.50 6.98
N LEU A 63 -1.73 18.27 7.12
CA LEU A 63 -0.80 18.03 6.01
C LEU A 63 -1.27 16.93 5.06
N ALA A 64 -1.87 15.87 5.59
CA ALA A 64 -2.45 14.79 4.81
C ALA A 64 -3.46 15.29 3.75
N LEU A 65 -4.28 16.27 4.09
CA LEU A 65 -5.27 16.86 3.17
C LEU A 65 -4.58 17.75 2.12
N VAL A 66 -3.51 18.46 2.51
CA VAL A 66 -2.68 19.21 1.56
C VAL A 66 -2.08 18.27 0.53
N VAL A 67 -1.45 17.18 0.96
CA VAL A 67 -0.89 16.16 0.07
C VAL A 67 -1.96 15.57 -0.86
N ALA A 68 -3.15 15.26 -0.33
CA ALA A 68 -4.23 14.63 -1.11
C ALA A 68 -4.86 15.56 -2.16
N ARG A 69 -4.70 16.89 -2.04
CA ARG A 69 -5.21 17.85 -3.04
C ARG A 69 -4.46 17.80 -4.37
N HIS A 70 -3.21 17.34 -4.36
CA HIS A 70 -2.38 17.39 -5.56
C HIS A 70 -2.74 16.27 -6.54
N PRO A 71 -2.99 16.56 -7.84
CA PRO A 71 -3.49 15.60 -8.83
C PRO A 71 -2.63 14.34 -8.98
N ALA A 72 -1.32 14.47 -8.82
CA ALA A 72 -0.40 13.32 -8.86
C ALA A 72 -0.73 12.23 -7.82
N ALA A 73 -1.52 12.56 -6.79
CA ALA A 73 -1.97 11.61 -5.79
C ALA A 73 -3.01 10.61 -6.29
N VAL A 74 -3.70 10.89 -7.40
CA VAL A 74 -4.89 10.13 -7.86
C VAL A 74 -4.65 9.40 -9.18
N VAL A 75 -3.89 9.97 -10.12
CA VAL A 75 -4.11 9.79 -11.56
C VAL A 75 -3.39 8.59 -12.22
N SER A 76 -2.49 7.87 -11.58
CA SER A 76 -1.60 6.93 -12.33
C SER A 76 -1.64 5.46 -11.91
N SER A 77 -2.60 5.03 -11.10
CA SER A 77 -2.63 3.65 -10.62
C SER A 77 -3.48 2.75 -11.54
N ALA A 78 -3.06 1.48 -11.69
CA ALA A 78 -3.88 0.46 -12.32
C ALA A 78 -5.27 0.33 -11.68
N LEU A 79 -5.38 0.67 -10.39
CA LEU A 79 -6.65 0.78 -9.66
C LEU A 79 -7.56 1.85 -10.28
N HIS A 80 -7.05 3.04 -10.54
CA HIS A 80 -7.81 4.13 -11.14
C HIS A 80 -8.34 3.74 -12.54
N GLN A 81 -7.47 3.18 -13.39
CA GLN A 81 -7.89 2.72 -14.72
C GLN A 81 -8.93 1.59 -14.64
N TYR A 82 -8.75 0.66 -13.72
CA TYR A 82 -9.71 -0.42 -13.49
C TYR A 82 -11.09 0.10 -13.08
N ILE A 83 -11.13 1.06 -12.16
CA ILE A 83 -12.40 1.64 -11.72
C ILE A 83 -13.07 2.39 -12.87
N ARG A 84 -12.34 3.21 -13.62
CA ARG A 84 -12.85 3.97 -14.77
C ARG A 84 -13.39 3.09 -15.89
N ALA A 85 -12.77 1.93 -16.12
CA ALA A 85 -13.22 0.96 -17.12
C ALA A 85 -14.43 0.13 -16.67
N SER A 86 -14.75 0.09 -15.38
CA SER A 86 -15.87 -0.68 -14.83
C SER A 86 -17.23 -0.06 -15.19
N ALA A 87 -18.29 -0.90 -15.27
CA ALA A 87 -19.61 -0.41 -15.60
C ALA A 87 -20.27 0.39 -14.47
N THR A 88 -20.06 -0.02 -13.21
CA THR A 88 -20.58 0.64 -12.02
C THR A 88 -19.54 0.68 -10.92
N LEU A 89 -19.73 1.55 -9.94
CA LEU A 89 -18.86 1.61 -8.77
C LEU A 89 -18.92 0.30 -7.97
N ARG A 90 -20.06 -0.35 -7.89
CA ARG A 90 -20.23 -1.66 -7.25
C ARG A 90 -19.35 -2.73 -7.91
N GLN A 91 -19.33 -2.79 -9.24
CA GLN A 91 -18.45 -3.68 -9.98
C GLN A 91 -16.99 -3.33 -9.73
N ALA A 92 -16.64 -2.05 -9.79
CA ALA A 92 -15.28 -1.56 -9.61
C ALA A 92 -14.72 -1.89 -8.22
N LEU A 93 -15.48 -1.61 -7.16
CA LEU A 93 -15.09 -1.85 -5.77
C LEU A 93 -15.25 -3.31 -5.33
N GLY A 94 -15.73 -4.19 -6.21
CA GLY A 94 -15.81 -5.64 -5.99
C GLY A 94 -14.43 -6.31 -6.07
N GLN A 95 -14.31 -7.34 -6.90
CA GLN A 95 -13.13 -8.23 -6.95
C GLN A 95 -11.80 -7.51 -7.29
N GLY A 96 -11.80 -6.60 -8.28
CA GLY A 96 -10.59 -5.93 -8.72
C GLY A 96 -10.03 -4.93 -7.71
N TYR A 97 -10.90 -4.29 -6.96
CA TYR A 97 -10.53 -3.31 -5.94
C TYR A 97 -9.74 -3.95 -4.80
N VAL A 98 -10.19 -5.08 -4.28
CA VAL A 98 -9.50 -5.83 -3.22
C VAL A 98 -8.09 -6.20 -3.65
N TYR A 99 -7.93 -6.64 -4.90
CA TYR A 99 -6.62 -6.99 -5.45
C TYR A 99 -5.66 -5.79 -5.54
N LEU A 100 -6.15 -4.68 -6.05
CA LEU A 100 -5.33 -3.49 -6.30
C LEU A 100 -5.01 -2.70 -5.04
N CYS A 101 -5.90 -2.71 -4.06
CA CYS A 101 -5.63 -2.11 -2.74
C CYS A 101 -4.55 -2.86 -1.96
N ASN A 102 -4.43 -4.16 -2.16
CA ASN A 102 -3.37 -4.97 -1.52
C ASN A 102 -1.96 -4.56 -1.95
N LEU A 103 -1.79 -3.98 -3.15
CA LEU A 103 -0.49 -3.48 -3.61
C LEU A 103 0.05 -2.33 -2.75
N ASN A 104 -0.81 -1.58 -2.10
CA ASN A 104 -0.45 -0.43 -1.27
C ASN A 104 -0.47 -0.75 0.24
N GLY A 105 -0.71 -2.00 0.63
CA GLY A 105 -0.74 -2.46 2.02
C GLY A 105 -1.86 -1.85 2.88
N THR A 106 -2.83 -1.14 2.27
CA THR A 106 -4.05 -0.69 2.93
C THR A 106 -5.21 -1.46 2.34
N LEU A 107 -5.90 -2.18 3.19
CA LEU A 107 -7.08 -2.94 2.80
C LEU A 107 -8.31 -2.06 2.94
N TRP A 108 -9.25 -2.22 2.01
CA TRP A 108 -10.55 -1.59 2.08
C TRP A 108 -11.63 -2.65 1.95
N ARG A 109 -12.71 -2.48 2.67
CA ARG A 109 -13.86 -3.38 2.57
C ARG A 109 -15.14 -2.59 2.41
N LEU A 110 -16.05 -3.15 1.63
CA LEU A 110 -17.43 -2.68 1.57
C LEU A 110 -18.24 -3.37 2.67
N GLN A 111 -19.02 -2.58 3.39
CA GLN A 111 -19.94 -3.08 4.40
C GLN A 111 -21.32 -2.47 4.16
N PRO A 112 -22.36 -3.29 3.89
CA PRO A 112 -23.73 -2.80 3.82
C PRO A 112 -24.15 -2.11 5.12
N ASP A 113 -24.93 -1.02 5.01
CA ASP A 113 -25.45 -0.24 6.12
C ASP A 113 -26.87 0.27 5.78
N GLY A 114 -27.85 -0.62 5.85
CA GLY A 114 -29.20 -0.39 5.34
C GLY A 114 -29.21 -0.26 3.82
N SER A 115 -29.73 0.87 3.30
CA SER A 115 -29.68 1.23 1.87
C SER A 115 -28.31 1.75 1.42
N ASP A 116 -27.42 2.05 2.36
CA ASP A 116 -26.14 2.67 2.13
C ASP A 116 -24.99 1.63 2.19
N VAL A 117 -23.79 2.07 1.86
CA VAL A 117 -22.58 1.25 1.90
C VAL A 117 -21.46 2.04 2.58
N LYS A 118 -20.81 1.42 3.55
CA LYS A 118 -19.59 1.92 4.14
C LYS A 118 -18.39 1.38 3.40
N LEU A 119 -17.54 2.26 2.91
CA LEU A 119 -16.20 1.94 2.40
C LEU A 119 -15.22 2.13 3.56
N ILE A 120 -14.81 1.04 4.18
CA ILE A 120 -14.06 1.01 5.43
C ILE A 120 -12.59 0.69 5.15
N ARG A 121 -11.71 1.57 5.64
CA ARG A 121 -10.27 1.32 5.68
C ARG A 121 -9.97 0.25 6.73
N THR A 122 -9.29 -0.80 6.32
CA THR A 122 -8.83 -1.86 7.21
C THR A 122 -7.31 -1.83 7.28
N VAL A 123 -6.78 -1.91 8.48
CA VAL A 123 -5.34 -1.99 8.73
C VAL A 123 -5.02 -3.40 9.18
N PRO A 124 -3.96 -4.04 8.67
CA PRO A 124 -3.51 -5.32 9.19
C PRO A 124 -3.26 -5.24 10.71
N ARG A 125 -3.60 -6.29 11.45
CA ARG A 125 -3.33 -6.34 12.89
C ARG A 125 -1.83 -6.25 13.12
N GLY A 126 -1.41 -5.30 13.97
CA GLY A 126 0.01 -5.02 14.26
C GLY A 126 0.51 -3.71 13.65
N GLU A 127 -0.17 -3.17 12.62
CA GLU A 127 -0.04 -1.74 12.36
C GLU A 127 -0.86 -1.00 13.40
N ASP A 128 -0.19 -0.30 14.30
CA ASP A 128 -0.87 0.64 15.18
C ASP A 128 -1.59 1.66 14.31
N GLY A 129 -2.92 1.60 14.30
CA GLY A 129 -3.79 2.51 13.56
C GLY A 129 -3.69 3.97 14.02
N LYS A 130 -2.67 4.31 14.79
CA LYS A 130 -2.45 5.59 15.47
C LYS A 130 -1.55 6.54 14.67
N SER A 131 -1.82 6.69 13.38
CA SER A 131 -1.20 7.75 12.59
C SER A 131 -2.30 8.58 11.94
N PRO A 132 -2.74 9.67 12.58
CA PRO A 132 -3.79 10.54 12.07
C PRO A 132 -3.52 11.03 10.64
N GLN A 133 -2.26 11.34 10.31
CA GLN A 133 -1.89 11.77 8.97
C GLN A 133 -2.07 10.64 7.94
N MET A 134 -1.64 9.41 8.23
CA MET A 134 -1.81 8.27 7.33
C MET A 134 -3.28 7.88 7.16
N GLN A 135 -4.07 7.94 8.23
CA GLN A 135 -5.51 7.69 8.20
C GLN A 135 -6.20 8.72 7.31
N ALA A 136 -5.96 10.01 7.59
CA ALA A 136 -6.51 11.11 6.81
C ALA A 136 -6.08 11.06 5.34
N LEU A 137 -4.80 10.82 5.05
CA LEU A 137 -4.28 10.71 3.68
C LEU A 137 -4.95 9.57 2.91
N SER A 138 -5.10 8.42 3.55
CA SER A 138 -5.74 7.25 2.93
C SER A 138 -7.19 7.53 2.55
N VAL A 139 -7.98 8.09 3.49
CA VAL A 139 -9.40 8.42 3.24
C VAL A 139 -9.53 9.56 2.23
N ALA A 140 -8.71 10.60 2.34
CA ALA A 140 -8.72 11.74 1.42
C ALA A 140 -8.39 11.35 -0.03
N ARG A 141 -7.46 10.43 -0.24
CA ARG A 141 -7.14 9.92 -1.58
C ARG A 141 -8.28 9.11 -2.18
N HIS A 142 -8.96 8.29 -1.38
CA HIS A 142 -10.11 7.55 -1.86
C HIS A 142 -11.29 8.48 -2.18
N PHE A 143 -11.50 9.51 -1.38
CA PHE A 143 -12.46 10.56 -1.69
C PHE A 143 -12.15 11.22 -3.04
N ARG A 144 -10.89 11.65 -3.27
CA ARG A 144 -10.48 12.25 -4.55
C ARG A 144 -10.62 11.28 -5.73
N LEU A 145 -10.29 10.00 -5.53
CA LEU A 145 -10.51 8.95 -6.52
C LEU A 145 -11.98 8.83 -6.91
N LEU A 146 -12.88 8.83 -5.93
CA LEU A 146 -14.31 8.76 -6.17
C LEU A 146 -14.86 10.04 -6.83
N GLN A 147 -14.35 11.22 -6.47
CA GLN A 147 -14.69 12.47 -7.15
C GLN A 147 -14.30 12.46 -8.63
N ASP A 148 -13.12 11.92 -8.96
CA ASP A 148 -12.70 11.81 -10.37
C ASP A 148 -13.64 10.91 -11.20
N ILE A 149 -14.29 9.96 -10.57
CA ILE A 149 -15.16 8.97 -11.22
C ILE A 149 -16.62 9.42 -11.23
N LEU A 150 -17.10 9.93 -10.11
CA LEU A 150 -18.52 10.30 -9.91
C LEU A 150 -18.79 11.78 -10.26
N GLY A 151 -17.74 12.56 -10.50
CA GLY A 151 -17.79 14.00 -10.80
C GLY A 151 -17.27 14.85 -9.65
N GLU A 152 -16.67 16.00 -9.98
CA GLU A 152 -16.02 16.91 -9.02
C GLU A 152 -16.99 17.43 -7.92
N SER A 153 -18.28 17.54 -8.23
CA SER A 153 -19.30 17.95 -7.28
C SER A 153 -19.78 16.86 -6.34
N TRP A 154 -19.31 15.61 -6.55
CA TRP A 154 -19.71 14.50 -5.69
C TRP A 154 -19.13 14.65 -4.27
N THR A 155 -19.98 14.36 -3.29
CA THR A 155 -19.61 14.33 -1.87
C THR A 155 -20.17 13.07 -1.21
N PRO A 156 -19.46 12.45 -0.26
CA PRO A 156 -19.97 11.31 0.47
C PRO A 156 -21.11 11.72 1.42
N GLN A 157 -21.96 10.79 1.82
CA GLN A 157 -22.95 10.99 2.87
C GLN A 157 -22.29 11.43 4.19
N SER A 158 -21.17 10.82 4.51
CA SER A 158 -20.35 11.19 5.67
C SER A 158 -18.94 10.58 5.57
N VAL A 159 -18.04 11.14 6.37
CA VAL A 159 -16.67 10.64 6.57
C VAL A 159 -16.51 10.30 8.04
N SER A 160 -15.85 9.18 8.33
CA SER A 160 -15.57 8.73 9.69
C SER A 160 -14.07 8.54 9.90
N PHE A 161 -13.60 8.94 11.09
CA PHE A 161 -12.23 8.72 11.55
C PHE A 161 -12.22 8.15 12.96
N THR A 162 -11.29 7.25 13.23
CA THR A 162 -11.08 6.66 14.56
C THR A 162 -10.31 7.59 15.50
N PHE A 163 -9.55 8.56 14.95
CA PHE A 163 -8.83 9.56 15.74
C PHE A 163 -9.69 10.80 16.05
N GLU A 164 -9.24 11.55 17.03
CA GLU A 164 -9.83 12.84 17.44
C GLU A 164 -8.82 13.96 17.13
N PRO A 165 -9.09 14.87 16.17
CA PRO A 165 -8.20 15.98 15.87
C PRO A 165 -8.35 17.10 16.89
N ALA A 166 -7.34 17.96 17.02
CA ALA A 166 -7.46 19.18 17.78
C ALA A 166 -8.60 20.07 17.24
N ARG A 167 -9.29 20.80 18.16
CA ARG A 167 -10.53 21.53 17.83
C ARG A 167 -10.42 22.47 16.64
N GLY A 168 -9.31 23.20 16.48
CA GLY A 168 -9.12 24.16 15.38
C GLY A 168 -8.94 23.53 13.98
N ILE A 169 -8.78 22.22 13.90
CA ILE A 169 -8.44 21.52 12.64
C ILE A 169 -9.68 20.95 11.96
N ARG A 170 -10.74 20.69 12.68
CA ARG A 170 -11.96 20.04 12.15
C ARG A 170 -12.53 20.73 10.92
N GLN A 171 -12.47 22.07 10.88
CA GLN A 171 -12.94 22.85 9.72
C GLN A 171 -12.19 22.56 8.42
N HIS A 172 -10.88 22.19 8.49
CA HIS A 172 -10.12 21.81 7.29
C HIS A 172 -10.65 20.52 6.69
N PHE A 173 -11.01 19.55 7.52
CA PHE A 173 -11.61 18.28 7.08
C PHE A 173 -12.99 18.51 6.47
N THR A 174 -13.89 19.23 7.15
CA THR A 174 -15.23 19.52 6.62
C THR A 174 -15.17 20.26 5.30
N ARG A 175 -14.24 21.24 5.17
CA ARG A 175 -14.04 21.97 3.92
C ARG A 175 -13.47 21.08 2.81
N PHE A 176 -12.57 20.15 3.13
CA PHE A 176 -11.96 19.26 2.16
C PHE A 176 -12.96 18.24 1.62
N PHE A 177 -13.69 17.57 2.50
CA PHE A 177 -14.65 16.52 2.12
C PHE A 177 -16.01 17.06 1.67
N GLN A 178 -16.33 18.30 1.99
CA GLN A 178 -17.63 18.94 1.73
C GLN A 178 -18.82 18.10 2.25
N ALA A 179 -18.63 17.40 3.34
CA ALA A 179 -19.56 16.45 3.95
C ALA A 179 -19.40 16.46 5.47
N PRO A 180 -20.38 15.94 6.23
CA PRO A 180 -20.24 15.71 7.66
C PRO A 180 -19.05 14.78 7.97
N VAL A 181 -18.19 15.20 8.92
CA VAL A 181 -17.03 14.41 9.36
C VAL A 181 -17.19 14.05 10.84
N TYR A 182 -17.19 12.77 11.13
CA TYR A 182 -17.31 12.22 12.47
C TYR A 182 -15.97 11.69 12.96
N TYR A 183 -15.63 11.96 14.21
CA TYR A 183 -14.38 11.59 14.86
C TYR A 183 -14.62 10.63 16.00
N ALA A 184 -13.56 9.96 16.48
CA ALA A 184 -13.63 8.94 17.52
C ALA A 184 -14.63 7.82 17.18
N GLN A 185 -14.73 7.47 15.90
CA GLN A 185 -15.58 6.41 15.41
C GLN A 185 -14.86 5.06 15.43
N GLU A 186 -15.59 3.96 15.21
CA GLU A 186 -15.04 2.60 15.18
C GLU A 186 -14.20 2.31 13.93
N TYR A 187 -14.31 3.15 12.87
CA TYR A 187 -13.63 2.94 11.59
C TYR A 187 -13.23 4.25 10.93
N ASP A 188 -12.21 4.16 10.05
CA ASP A 188 -11.89 5.22 9.11
C ASP A 188 -12.54 4.88 7.76
N GLY A 189 -13.23 5.84 7.12
CA GLY A 189 -13.84 5.54 5.83
C GLY A 189 -14.87 6.56 5.35
N LEU A 190 -15.56 6.17 4.28
CA LEU A 190 -16.57 6.96 3.60
C LEU A 190 -17.91 6.20 3.60
N ARG A 191 -19.02 6.94 3.70
CA ARG A 191 -20.38 6.40 3.52
C ARG A 191 -20.93 6.90 2.19
N LEU A 192 -21.42 5.96 1.38
CA LEU A 192 -22.03 6.18 0.07
C LEU A 192 -23.46 5.64 0.07
N THR A 193 -24.30 6.18 -0.79
CA THR A 193 -25.65 5.61 -1.03
C THR A 193 -25.57 4.35 -1.89
N GLY A 194 -26.60 3.49 -1.77
CA GLY A 194 -26.77 2.35 -2.67
C GLY A 194 -26.87 2.77 -4.14
N ASP A 195 -27.58 3.87 -4.41
CA ASP A 195 -27.76 4.41 -5.77
C ASP A 195 -26.43 4.86 -6.40
N GLU A 196 -25.52 5.46 -5.60
CA GLU A 196 -24.20 5.83 -6.08
C GLU A 196 -23.35 4.60 -6.46
N MET A 197 -23.53 3.49 -5.75
CA MET A 197 -22.85 2.24 -6.05
C MET A 197 -23.27 1.64 -7.39
N ASP A 198 -24.50 1.86 -7.80
CA ASP A 198 -25.09 1.29 -9.02
C ASP A 198 -25.13 2.29 -10.19
N ARG A 199 -24.65 3.53 -9.94
CA ARG A 199 -24.56 4.56 -10.98
C ARG A 199 -23.59 4.10 -12.09
N PRO A 200 -24.00 4.21 -13.38
CA PRO A 200 -23.10 3.93 -14.50
C PRO A 200 -21.91 4.89 -14.52
N ILE A 201 -20.72 4.33 -14.75
CA ILE A 201 -19.49 5.10 -14.91
C ILE A 201 -19.39 5.54 -16.37
N ALA A 202 -19.33 6.86 -16.61
CA ALA A 202 -19.35 7.42 -17.95
C ALA A 202 -18.16 6.99 -18.82
N THR A 203 -17.05 6.62 -18.20
CA THR A 203 -15.81 6.16 -18.86
C THR A 203 -15.75 4.63 -19.00
N HIS A 204 -16.88 3.93 -18.80
CA HIS A 204 -16.94 2.46 -18.93
C HIS A 204 -16.39 2.00 -20.27
N ASP A 205 -15.42 1.09 -20.21
CA ASP A 205 -14.76 0.48 -21.36
C ASP A 205 -14.61 -1.03 -21.12
N PRO A 206 -15.50 -1.85 -21.69
CA PRO A 206 -15.50 -3.29 -21.46
C PRO A 206 -14.24 -3.97 -22.03
N GLU A 207 -13.63 -3.45 -23.10
CA GLU A 207 -12.42 -4.03 -23.69
C GLU A 207 -11.21 -3.76 -22.78
N LEU A 208 -11.04 -2.51 -22.34
CA LEU A 208 -9.99 -2.15 -21.39
C LEU A 208 -10.18 -2.92 -20.07
N LEU A 209 -11.41 -3.04 -19.59
CA LEU A 209 -11.70 -3.79 -18.37
C LEU A 209 -11.29 -5.26 -18.51
N ALA A 210 -11.61 -5.90 -19.65
CA ALA A 210 -11.22 -7.29 -19.90
C ALA A 210 -9.70 -7.46 -19.95
N ILE A 211 -8.98 -6.54 -20.59
CA ILE A 211 -7.51 -6.52 -20.61
C ILE A 211 -6.94 -6.39 -19.21
N LEU A 212 -7.46 -5.45 -18.42
CA LEU A 212 -7.02 -5.24 -17.04
C LEU A 212 -7.34 -6.45 -16.16
N GLN A 213 -8.51 -7.07 -16.32
CA GLN A 213 -8.87 -8.31 -15.61
C GLN A 213 -7.94 -9.47 -16.01
N GLN A 214 -7.64 -9.64 -17.29
CA GLN A 214 -6.69 -10.65 -17.75
C GLN A 214 -5.27 -10.37 -17.22
N TYR A 215 -4.82 -9.11 -17.24
CA TYR A 215 -3.55 -8.70 -16.66
C TYR A 215 -3.49 -8.98 -15.14
N LEU A 216 -4.58 -8.72 -14.42
CA LEU A 216 -4.69 -9.04 -13.01
C LEU A 216 -4.71 -10.55 -12.74
N ALA A 217 -5.38 -11.31 -13.61
CA ALA A 217 -5.43 -12.78 -13.51
C ALA A 217 -4.12 -13.45 -13.92
N SER A 218 -3.35 -12.87 -14.85
CA SER A 218 -2.04 -13.38 -15.27
C SER A 218 -0.92 -13.12 -14.25
N ARG A 219 -1.11 -12.14 -13.38
CA ARG A 219 -0.25 -12.01 -12.20
C ARG A 219 -0.60 -13.15 -11.25
N PRO A 220 0.40 -13.83 -10.66
CA PRO A 220 0.10 -14.84 -9.65
C PRO A 220 -0.84 -14.19 -8.65
N GLN A 221 -2.10 -14.64 -8.65
CA GLN A 221 -3.11 -14.17 -7.71
C GLN A 221 -2.56 -14.47 -6.32
N GLN A 222 -2.15 -13.45 -5.61
CA GLN A 222 -1.71 -13.56 -4.22
C GLN A 222 -2.91 -13.55 -3.25
N THR A 223 -4.06 -14.02 -3.71
CA THR A 223 -5.02 -14.76 -2.91
C THR A 223 -5.00 -16.20 -3.44
N PRO A 224 -3.96 -16.95 -3.14
CA PRO A 224 -3.95 -18.36 -3.50
C PRO A 224 -5.05 -19.03 -2.69
N ASP A 225 -5.80 -19.93 -3.31
CA ASP A 225 -6.72 -20.84 -2.63
C ASP A 225 -5.98 -21.74 -1.62
N ASN A 226 -4.64 -21.72 -1.65
CA ASN A 226 -3.80 -22.45 -0.71
C ASN A 226 -3.26 -21.55 0.41
N LEU A 227 -3.00 -22.16 1.55
CA LEU A 227 -2.50 -21.45 2.73
C LEU A 227 -1.13 -20.79 2.49
N THR A 228 -0.26 -21.45 1.74
CA THR A 228 1.10 -20.96 1.40
C THR A 228 1.05 -19.57 0.79
N GLY A 229 0.20 -19.35 -0.18
CA GLY A 229 0.16 -18.05 -0.81
C GLY A 229 -0.54 -16.97 0.03
N ARG A 230 -1.56 -17.34 0.84
CA ARG A 230 -2.14 -16.41 1.82
C ARG A 230 -1.09 -15.97 2.84
N VAL A 231 -0.25 -16.90 3.27
CA VAL A 231 0.89 -16.62 4.15
C VAL A 231 1.93 -15.74 3.46
N SER A 232 2.30 -16.04 2.21
CA SER A 232 3.25 -15.24 1.44
C SER A 232 2.78 -13.79 1.23
N THR A 233 1.49 -13.60 0.98
CA THR A 233 0.88 -12.26 0.88
C THR A 233 1.02 -11.50 2.20
N LEU A 234 0.67 -12.12 3.32
CA LEU A 234 0.80 -11.51 4.64
C LEU A 234 2.26 -11.23 5.00
N ILE A 235 3.18 -12.13 4.67
CA ILE A 235 4.63 -11.92 4.86
C ILE A 235 5.10 -10.68 4.09
N ARG A 236 4.74 -10.53 2.82
CA ARG A 236 5.12 -9.36 2.02
C ARG A 236 4.56 -8.06 2.58
N GLN A 237 3.35 -8.09 3.14
CA GLN A 237 2.74 -6.95 3.83
C GLN A 237 3.53 -6.57 5.10
N HIS A 238 3.94 -7.56 5.91
CA HIS A 238 4.64 -7.32 7.18
C HIS A 238 6.15 -7.06 7.05
N LEU A 239 6.78 -7.46 5.95
CA LEU A 239 8.23 -7.26 5.75
C LEU A 239 8.64 -5.78 5.80
N GLY A 240 7.72 -4.86 5.48
CA GLY A 240 7.96 -3.42 5.59
C GLY A 240 7.82 -2.85 7.01
N GLU A 241 7.37 -3.66 7.97
CA GLU A 241 7.05 -3.23 9.34
C GLU A 241 8.11 -3.63 10.37
N GLY A 242 9.17 -4.32 9.92
CA GLY A 242 10.31 -4.70 10.78
C GLY A 242 10.11 -5.95 11.64
N ASP A 243 8.89 -6.45 11.80
CA ASP A 243 8.60 -7.59 12.68
C ASP A 243 7.60 -8.59 12.06
N CYS A 244 8.05 -9.30 11.01
CA CYS A 244 7.26 -10.36 10.39
C CYS A 244 7.40 -11.67 11.17
N ARG A 245 6.53 -11.90 12.16
CA ARG A 245 6.51 -13.12 13.00
C ARG A 245 5.42 -14.10 12.56
N ALA A 246 5.74 -15.38 12.65
CA ALA A 246 4.78 -16.45 12.37
C ALA A 246 3.52 -16.37 13.26
N THR A 247 3.65 -15.88 14.49
CA THR A 247 2.54 -15.66 15.42
C THR A 247 1.57 -14.60 14.94
N THR A 248 2.09 -13.49 14.41
CA THR A 248 1.30 -12.38 13.85
C THR A 248 0.51 -12.85 12.63
N VAL A 249 1.19 -13.51 11.68
CA VAL A 249 0.56 -14.04 10.46
C VAL A 249 -0.47 -15.12 10.78
N ALA A 250 -0.17 -16.03 11.71
CA ALA A 250 -1.14 -17.05 12.15
C ALA A 250 -2.41 -16.42 12.73
N SER A 251 -2.26 -15.43 13.62
CA SER A 251 -3.40 -14.71 14.22
C SER A 251 -4.29 -14.04 13.18
N GLN A 252 -3.72 -13.45 12.13
CA GLN A 252 -4.48 -12.82 11.04
C GLN A 252 -5.28 -13.84 10.20
N LEU A 253 -4.77 -15.06 10.11
CA LEU A 253 -5.43 -16.16 9.43
C LEU A 253 -6.45 -16.88 10.33
N GLY A 254 -6.63 -16.44 11.58
CA GLY A 254 -7.48 -17.12 12.56
C GLY A 254 -6.90 -18.47 13.03
N LEU A 255 -5.58 -18.68 12.89
CA LEU A 255 -4.91 -19.93 13.23
C LEU A 255 -3.99 -19.74 14.45
N HIS A 256 -3.81 -20.83 15.21
CA HIS A 256 -2.72 -20.88 16.16
C HIS A 256 -1.38 -21.13 15.44
N SER A 257 -0.26 -20.57 15.92
CA SER A 257 1.06 -20.69 15.30
C SER A 257 1.48 -22.13 14.98
N LYS A 258 1.21 -23.09 15.88
CA LYS A 258 1.48 -24.53 15.64
C LYS A 258 0.62 -25.11 14.50
N SER A 259 -0.63 -24.65 14.39
CA SER A 259 -1.54 -25.09 13.31
C SER A 259 -1.07 -24.56 11.96
N LEU A 260 -0.62 -23.29 11.91
CA LEU A 260 -0.01 -22.70 10.72
C LEU A 260 1.21 -23.49 10.26
N GLN A 261 2.15 -23.78 11.17
CA GLN A 261 3.37 -24.54 10.84
C GLN A 261 3.04 -25.95 10.31
N ARG A 262 2.07 -26.65 10.92
CA ARG A 262 1.63 -27.98 10.48
C ARG A 262 0.98 -27.93 9.11
N ALA A 263 0.17 -26.91 8.84
CA ALA A 263 -0.50 -26.75 7.56
C ALA A 263 0.49 -26.41 6.43
N LEU A 264 1.46 -25.51 6.66
CA LEU A 264 2.51 -25.21 5.69
C LEU A 264 3.41 -26.41 5.39
N ARG A 265 3.70 -27.27 6.38
CA ARG A 265 4.42 -28.53 6.13
C ARG A 265 3.67 -29.49 5.21
N ARG A 266 2.33 -29.52 5.26
CA ARG A 266 1.50 -30.32 4.35
C ARG A 266 1.59 -29.81 2.90
N GLU A 267 1.86 -28.52 2.73
CA GLU A 267 2.11 -27.87 1.44
C GLU A 267 3.61 -27.84 1.08
N ASN A 268 4.45 -28.69 1.72
CA ASN A 268 5.90 -28.83 1.51
C ASN A 268 6.70 -27.52 1.68
N THR A 269 6.25 -26.63 2.57
CA THR A 269 6.92 -25.35 2.83
C THR A 269 6.97 -25.01 4.33
N SER A 270 7.55 -23.88 4.67
CA SER A 270 7.58 -23.36 6.04
C SER A 270 7.49 -21.83 6.01
N PHE A 271 7.02 -21.24 7.12
CA PHE A 271 7.01 -19.78 7.28
C PHE A 271 8.39 -19.14 7.04
N ARG A 272 9.46 -19.80 7.51
CA ARG A 272 10.84 -19.33 7.33
C ARG A 272 11.26 -19.32 5.86
N ALA A 273 10.89 -20.35 5.09
CA ALA A 273 11.19 -20.44 3.66
C ALA A 273 10.46 -19.33 2.89
N LEU A 274 9.17 -19.13 3.15
CA LEU A 274 8.37 -18.08 2.52
C LEU A 274 8.86 -16.67 2.88
N LEU A 275 9.27 -16.46 4.14
CA LEU A 275 9.84 -15.21 4.58
C LEU A 275 11.17 -14.90 3.87
N GLN A 276 12.03 -15.91 3.74
CA GLN A 276 13.30 -15.78 3.04
C GLN A 276 13.09 -15.49 1.56
N GLU A 277 12.17 -16.18 0.91
CA GLU A 277 11.80 -15.96 -0.50
C GLU A 277 11.33 -14.51 -0.72
N ALA A 278 10.38 -14.05 0.07
CA ALA A 278 9.87 -12.69 -0.02
C ALA A 278 10.97 -11.62 0.18
N ARG A 279 11.89 -11.83 1.14
CA ARG A 279 13.05 -10.95 1.36
C ARG A 279 13.97 -10.88 0.15
N LEU A 280 14.23 -12.01 -0.50
CA LEU A 280 15.13 -12.07 -1.65
C LEU A 280 14.49 -11.49 -2.92
N ASP A 281 13.19 -11.68 -3.12
CA ASP A 281 12.45 -11.04 -4.22
C ASP A 281 12.50 -9.51 -4.11
N ILE A 282 12.30 -8.98 -2.89
CA ILE A 282 12.39 -7.55 -2.62
C ILE A 282 13.83 -7.06 -2.81
N ALA A 283 14.82 -7.83 -2.35
CA ALA A 283 16.22 -7.49 -2.56
C ALA A 283 16.58 -7.40 -4.05
N ALA A 284 16.16 -8.38 -4.86
CA ALA A 284 16.38 -8.39 -6.30
C ALA A 284 15.79 -7.16 -6.98
N HIS A 285 14.57 -6.80 -6.60
CA HIS A 285 13.91 -5.59 -7.12
C HIS A 285 14.70 -4.31 -6.77
N HIS A 286 15.08 -4.11 -5.50
CA HIS A 286 15.85 -2.93 -5.09
C HIS A 286 17.23 -2.87 -5.75
N LEU A 287 17.89 -4.00 -5.91
CA LEU A 287 19.19 -4.06 -6.59
C LEU A 287 19.09 -3.68 -8.07
N SER A 288 17.96 -3.98 -8.73
CA SER A 288 17.72 -3.63 -10.14
C SER A 288 17.25 -2.19 -10.33
N THR A 289 16.58 -1.58 -9.33
CA THR A 289 15.85 -0.33 -9.50
C THR A 289 16.38 0.84 -8.68
N SER A 290 17.34 0.61 -7.77
CA SER A 290 17.87 1.65 -6.88
C SER A 290 19.35 1.51 -6.60
N SER A 291 19.96 2.60 -6.13
CA SER A 291 21.35 2.66 -5.67
C SER A 291 21.52 2.38 -4.17
N ILE A 292 20.50 1.86 -3.49
CA ILE A 292 20.52 1.60 -2.05
C ILE A 292 21.75 0.79 -1.64
N GLU A 293 22.43 1.22 -0.58
CA GLU A 293 23.57 0.49 -0.03
C GLU A 293 23.15 -0.88 0.48
N LEU A 294 23.99 -1.91 0.22
CA LEU A 294 23.66 -3.29 0.60
C LEU A 294 23.50 -3.48 2.11
N ALA A 295 24.23 -2.72 2.91
CA ALA A 295 24.11 -2.74 4.36
C ALA A 295 22.70 -2.25 4.79
N ARG A 296 22.25 -1.15 4.21
CA ARG A 296 20.91 -0.59 4.48
C ARG A 296 19.79 -1.50 3.98
N LEU A 297 19.97 -2.11 2.80
CA LEU A 297 19.04 -3.09 2.27
C LEU A 297 18.93 -4.33 3.18
N ALA A 298 20.07 -4.81 3.71
CA ALA A 298 20.10 -5.93 4.65
C ALA A 298 19.34 -5.62 5.94
N ASP A 299 19.57 -4.44 6.52
CA ASP A 299 18.85 -3.98 7.72
C ASP A 299 17.35 -3.85 7.47
N MET A 300 16.97 -3.20 6.38
CA MET A 300 15.57 -3.03 5.97
C MET A 300 14.84 -4.37 5.79
N LEU A 301 15.52 -5.40 5.30
CA LEU A 301 14.98 -6.73 5.08
C LEU A 301 15.10 -7.65 6.32
N GLY A 302 15.65 -7.14 7.43
CA GLY A 302 15.81 -7.88 8.68
C GLY A 302 16.91 -8.96 8.62
N TYR A 303 17.97 -8.74 7.85
CA TYR A 303 19.20 -9.52 7.92
C TYR A 303 20.16 -8.92 8.95
N SER A 304 20.91 -9.77 9.63
CA SER A 304 21.89 -9.34 10.66
C SER A 304 23.05 -8.50 10.09
N CYS A 305 23.37 -8.63 8.80
CA CYS A 305 24.40 -7.86 8.12
C CYS A 305 24.32 -8.04 6.59
N ALA A 306 25.01 -7.17 5.84
CA ALA A 306 25.10 -7.21 4.39
C ALA A 306 25.66 -8.55 3.84
N SER A 307 26.58 -9.17 4.55
CA SER A 307 27.15 -10.46 4.14
C SER A 307 26.15 -11.62 4.29
N ALA A 308 25.24 -11.57 5.26
CA ALA A 308 24.16 -12.54 5.40
C ALA A 308 23.18 -12.44 4.23
N LEU A 309 22.76 -11.21 3.86
CA LEU A 309 21.96 -10.98 2.66
C LEU A 309 22.68 -11.46 1.40
N SER A 310 23.98 -11.12 1.23
CA SER A 310 24.75 -11.49 0.04
C SER A 310 24.83 -13.00 -0.16
N ARG A 311 25.04 -13.77 0.92
CA ARG A 311 25.08 -15.24 0.86
C ARG A 311 23.72 -15.82 0.46
N ALA A 312 22.65 -15.36 1.12
CA ALA A 312 21.29 -15.82 0.82
C ALA A 312 20.88 -15.47 -0.63
N PHE A 313 21.22 -14.27 -1.08
CA PHE A 313 20.96 -13.80 -2.43
C PHE A 313 21.69 -14.64 -3.48
N LYS A 314 23.00 -14.85 -3.29
CA LYS A 314 23.80 -15.67 -4.21
C LYS A 314 23.31 -17.12 -4.24
N GLN A 315 22.90 -17.67 -3.11
CA GLN A 315 22.33 -19.02 -3.06
C GLN A 315 21.03 -19.15 -3.87
N ARG A 316 20.19 -18.11 -3.87
CA ARG A 316 18.90 -18.12 -4.57
C ARG A 316 19.00 -17.77 -6.06
N HIS A 317 19.82 -16.78 -6.40
CA HIS A 317 19.90 -16.20 -7.74
C HIS A 317 21.16 -16.59 -8.51
N GLY A 318 22.06 -17.38 -7.92
CA GLY A 318 23.31 -17.82 -8.53
C GLY A 318 24.42 -16.76 -8.61
N VAL A 319 24.07 -15.49 -8.54
CA VAL A 319 25.00 -14.35 -8.66
C VAL A 319 24.98 -13.45 -7.41
N SER A 320 26.06 -12.68 -7.23
CA SER A 320 26.12 -11.76 -6.09
C SER A 320 25.19 -10.54 -6.27
N PRO A 321 24.75 -9.88 -5.18
CA PRO A 321 23.99 -8.63 -5.27
C PRO A 321 24.66 -7.54 -6.10
N ARG A 322 25.99 -7.46 -6.05
CA ARG A 322 26.78 -6.49 -6.82
C ARG A 322 26.72 -6.78 -8.32
N HIS A 323 26.81 -8.04 -8.70
CA HIS A 323 26.71 -8.47 -10.10
C HIS A 323 25.29 -8.26 -10.63
N TRP A 324 24.27 -8.63 -9.84
CA TRP A 324 22.87 -8.40 -10.18
C TRP A 324 22.55 -6.92 -10.46
N ARG A 325 23.18 -6.00 -9.71
CA ARG A 325 23.03 -4.56 -9.92
C ARG A 325 23.64 -4.07 -11.23
N SER A 326 24.76 -4.64 -11.65
CA SER A 326 25.43 -4.27 -12.92
C SER A 326 24.75 -4.84 -14.15
N GLU A 327 24.05 -5.97 -14.02
CA GLU A 327 23.35 -6.67 -15.11
C GLU A 327 21.94 -7.10 -14.64
N PRO A 328 20.96 -6.18 -14.56
CA PRO A 328 19.64 -6.50 -14.07
C PRO A 328 18.94 -7.52 -14.99
N GLY A 329 18.56 -8.68 -14.43
CA GLY A 329 17.67 -9.62 -15.10
C GLY A 329 18.31 -10.80 -15.83
N GLN A 330 19.63 -10.94 -15.85
CA GLN A 330 20.25 -12.18 -16.29
C GLN A 330 20.28 -13.22 -15.17
N ALA A 331 19.20 -14.00 -15.06
CA ALA A 331 19.30 -15.30 -14.41
C ALA A 331 20.27 -16.15 -15.26
N PRO A 332 21.19 -16.92 -14.66
CA PRO A 332 22.02 -17.84 -15.43
C PRO A 332 21.09 -18.77 -16.19
N THR A 333 21.18 -18.75 -17.56
CA THR A 333 20.66 -19.81 -18.39
C THR A 333 21.25 -21.11 -17.85
N GLU A 334 20.39 -22.06 -17.48
CA GLU A 334 20.82 -23.41 -17.14
C GLU A 334 21.69 -23.89 -18.29
N GLY A 335 23.02 -23.94 -18.03
CA GLY A 335 24.01 -24.53 -18.93
C GLY A 335 23.73 -26.00 -19.01
N GLY A 336 23.37 -26.47 -20.21
CA GLY A 336 23.30 -27.87 -20.51
C GLY A 336 24.64 -28.57 -20.23
N GLY A 337 24.56 -29.74 -19.68
CA GLY A 337 25.60 -30.70 -19.41
C GLY A 337 24.95 -31.98 -18.92
#